data_202e8d4a0ac711810337689b2aeafc7a
#
_entry.id   202e8d4a0ac711810337689b2aeafc7a
#
_cell.length_a   1.000
_cell.length_b   1.000
_cell.length_c   1.000
_cell.angle_alpha   90.00
_cell.angle_beta   90.00
_cell.angle_gamma   90.00
#
_symmetry.space_group_name_H-M   'P 1'
#
loop_
_entity.id
_entity.type
_entity.pdbx_description
1 polymer ?
#
loop_
_entity_poly.entity_id
_entity_poly.type
_entity_poly.pdbx_seq_one_letter_code
_entity_poly.pdbx_strand_id
1 'polypeptide(L)'
;MRLDRDIISVMHINSLSQKLGLLGIFCALLAAPAFAQDASWEQELKTWRAQHVADLLKPAGWLSLTGLEWLQPGDNSFGTATDNKIHLAGNGTAHMGILHLEANSVQLLPPPGGFPPDLRVADAPAKTQLLTVEADNDKNAPHITIGTLNMYVIRRADKYALRVKDSKSPTLVAFHGLNWYEPDAKYRIKAKWIPYNPPKSVTLATLAGTTYSQPVPGVAEFVLEGKTYRLEPVHEDPAAPQLFFILRDTTSATTTYKACRFLYTVMPSNGVDKPGELILDLNRLENPPCAYTPFATCPLPPPQNRLAIALPIGEKRYHE
;
A
#
# COMPACT_ATOMS: atom_id res chain seq x y z
N MET A 1 -45.95 -52.22 -25.93
CA MET A 1 -47.44 -52.49 -25.86
C MET A 1 -48.06 -51.09 -25.95
N ARG A 2 -48.42 -50.75 -27.19
CA ARG A 2 -49.76 -50.35 -27.76
C ARG A 2 -50.40 -49.20 -26.99
N LEU A 3 -50.44 -48.00 -27.63
CA LEU A 3 -51.57 -47.50 -28.51
C LEU A 3 -52.66 -46.84 -27.64
N ASP A 4 -53.28 -45.72 -27.88
CA ASP A 4 -53.80 -45.06 -29.08
C ASP A 4 -54.18 -43.62 -28.71
N ARG A 5 -53.92 -42.56 -29.48
CA ARG A 5 -54.72 -41.99 -30.62
C ARG A 5 -56.03 -41.36 -30.29
N ASP A 6 -56.09 -40.07 -30.72
CA ASP A 6 -57.17 -39.31 -31.38
C ASP A 6 -58.21 -38.60 -30.47
N ILE A 7 -58.65 -37.38 -30.73
CA ILE A 7 -59.36 -36.86 -31.88
C ILE A 7 -59.45 -35.30 -31.82
N ILE A 8 -59.35 -34.72 -32.98
CA ILE A 8 -59.60 -33.40 -33.49
C ILE A 8 -60.99 -32.80 -33.08
N SER A 9 -61.03 -31.46 -32.86
CA SER A 9 -62.10 -30.65 -33.36
C SER A 9 -61.74 -29.18 -33.58
N VAL A 10 -61.99 -28.76 -34.78
CA VAL A 10 -61.81 -27.43 -35.36
C VAL A 10 -63.06 -26.58 -34.97
N MET A 11 -62.77 -25.30 -34.61
CA MET A 11 -63.86 -24.28 -34.86
C MET A 11 -63.17 -22.92 -35.14
N HIS A 12 -63.29 -22.45 -36.37
CA HIS A 12 -63.08 -21.10 -36.83
C HIS A 12 -64.19 -20.19 -36.30
N ILE A 13 -63.81 -19.01 -35.77
CA ILE A 13 -64.63 -17.80 -35.89
C ILE A 13 -63.70 -16.58 -36.03
N ASN A 14 -63.93 -15.86 -37.11
CA ASN A 14 -63.43 -14.55 -37.43
C ASN A 14 -63.85 -13.49 -36.42
N SER A 15 -62.99 -12.53 -36.10
CA SER A 15 -63.36 -11.11 -36.14
C SER A 15 -62.23 -10.17 -36.00
N LEU A 16 -62.16 -9.26 -36.94
CA LEU A 16 -61.35 -8.03 -37.07
C LEU A 16 -61.41 -7.12 -35.84
N SER A 17 -60.35 -6.30 -35.79
CA SER A 17 -60.20 -5.04 -35.03
C SER A 17 -59.55 -5.12 -33.66
N GLN A 18 -58.23 -4.76 -33.62
CA GLN A 18 -57.70 -3.68 -32.83
C GLN A 18 -56.19 -3.61 -33.03
N LYS A 19 -55.79 -2.95 -34.12
CA LYS A 19 -54.46 -2.33 -34.21
C LYS A 19 -54.63 -0.94 -33.62
N LEU A 20 -54.08 -0.70 -32.43
CA LEU A 20 -53.50 0.57 -31.92
C LEU A 20 -53.17 0.35 -30.44
N GLY A 21 -51.90 0.51 -30.07
CA GLY A 21 -51.57 0.65 -28.66
C GLY A 21 -50.39 -0.20 -28.15
N LEU A 22 -49.29 -0.33 -28.89
CA LEU A 22 -48.02 -0.87 -28.36
C LEU A 22 -46.83 -0.19 -29.02
N LEU A 23 -46.74 1.13 -28.83
CA LEU A 23 -45.55 1.92 -29.14
C LEU A 23 -45.39 2.95 -28.03
N GLY A 24 -44.85 2.56 -26.88
CA GLY A 24 -44.69 3.50 -25.79
C GLY A 24 -44.04 2.98 -24.52
N ILE A 25 -43.44 1.77 -24.52
CA ILE A 25 -42.69 1.28 -23.33
C ILE A 25 -41.44 0.52 -23.78
N PHE A 26 -40.49 1.21 -24.43
CA PHE A 26 -39.19 0.58 -24.76
C PHE A 26 -38.00 1.55 -24.68
N CYS A 27 -38.12 2.64 -23.92
CA CYS A 27 -37.04 3.61 -23.76
C CYS A 27 -36.58 3.86 -22.31
N ALA A 28 -37.00 3.05 -21.33
CA ALA A 28 -36.63 3.29 -19.92
C ALA A 28 -35.73 2.22 -19.30
N LEU A 29 -35.14 1.28 -20.06
CA LEU A 29 -34.38 0.15 -19.51
C LEU A 29 -32.89 0.13 -19.86
N LEU A 30 -32.33 1.19 -20.47
CA LEU A 30 -30.91 1.21 -20.84
C LEU A 30 -30.02 2.15 -19.99
N ALA A 31 -30.58 2.85 -19.01
CA ALA A 31 -29.77 3.72 -18.12
C ALA A 31 -29.40 3.09 -16.76
N ALA A 32 -29.94 1.91 -16.43
CA ALA A 32 -29.74 1.30 -15.13
C ALA A 32 -28.33 0.69 -14.84
N PRO A 33 -27.51 0.23 -15.80
CA PRO A 33 -26.23 -0.40 -15.45
C PRO A 33 -25.12 0.60 -15.03
N ALA A 34 -25.13 1.83 -15.55
CA ALA A 34 -24.07 2.80 -15.22
C ALA A 34 -24.20 3.32 -13.77
N PHE A 35 -25.39 3.70 -13.35
CA PHE A 35 -25.62 4.19 -11.97
C PHE A 35 -25.40 3.12 -10.90
N ALA A 36 -25.74 1.86 -11.19
CA ALA A 36 -25.51 0.75 -10.26
C ALA A 36 -24.00 0.42 -10.13
N GLN A 37 -23.24 0.56 -11.20
CA GLN A 37 -21.79 0.33 -11.19
C GLN A 37 -21.03 1.45 -10.47
N ASP A 38 -21.47 2.70 -10.61
CA ASP A 38 -20.88 3.84 -9.90
C ASP A 38 -21.17 3.77 -8.40
N ALA A 39 -22.38 3.43 -7.98
CA ALA A 39 -22.73 3.25 -6.57
C ALA A 39 -21.94 2.10 -5.90
N SER A 40 -21.71 1.00 -6.62
CA SER A 40 -20.88 -0.10 -6.14
C SER A 40 -19.42 0.33 -5.95
N TRP A 41 -18.84 1.04 -6.91
CA TRP A 41 -17.47 1.54 -6.83
C TRP A 41 -17.28 2.55 -5.70
N GLU A 42 -18.21 3.50 -5.52
CA GLU A 42 -18.13 4.45 -4.40
C GLU A 42 -18.16 3.73 -3.04
N GLN A 43 -18.99 2.70 -2.89
CA GLN A 43 -19.02 1.90 -1.68
C GLN A 43 -17.72 1.12 -1.46
N GLU A 44 -17.13 0.56 -2.53
CA GLU A 44 -15.81 -0.09 -2.48
C GLU A 44 -14.71 0.89 -2.06
N LEU A 45 -14.72 2.10 -2.63
CA LEU A 45 -13.77 3.16 -2.29
C LEU A 45 -13.91 3.58 -0.82
N LYS A 46 -15.14 3.74 -0.33
CA LYS A 46 -15.43 4.05 1.07
C LYS A 46 -14.90 2.97 2.01
N THR A 47 -15.13 1.70 1.66
CA THR A 47 -14.63 0.55 2.42
C THR A 47 -13.11 0.52 2.44
N TRP A 48 -12.48 0.74 1.28
CA TRP A 48 -11.02 0.81 1.17
C TRP A 48 -10.42 1.95 2.01
N ARG A 49 -11.02 3.16 1.99
CA ARG A 49 -10.59 4.29 2.83
C ARG A 49 -10.69 3.97 4.32
N ALA A 50 -11.78 3.33 4.74
CA ALA A 50 -11.95 2.89 6.12
C ALA A 50 -10.89 1.85 6.54
N GLN A 51 -10.59 0.89 5.65
CA GLN A 51 -9.56 -0.11 5.89
C GLN A 51 -8.16 0.53 5.97
N HIS A 52 -7.85 1.49 5.09
CA HIS A 52 -6.59 2.23 5.12
C HIS A 52 -6.38 2.95 6.47
N VAL A 53 -7.41 3.62 6.98
CA VAL A 53 -7.38 4.24 8.32
C VAL A 53 -7.19 3.17 9.40
N ALA A 54 -7.91 2.06 9.34
CA ALA A 54 -7.78 0.97 10.30
C ALA A 54 -6.37 0.37 10.32
N ASP A 55 -5.73 0.25 9.16
CA ASP A 55 -4.35 -0.25 9.04
C ASP A 55 -3.32 0.72 9.64
N LEU A 56 -3.52 2.03 9.49
CA LEU A 56 -2.69 3.04 10.15
C LEU A 56 -2.80 2.98 11.67
N LEU A 57 -3.98 2.69 12.21
CA LEU A 57 -4.29 2.62 13.64
C LEU A 57 -3.85 1.31 14.31
N LYS A 58 -3.37 0.32 13.57
CA LYS A 58 -2.86 -0.92 14.17
C LYS A 58 -1.72 -0.63 15.17
N PRO A 59 -1.62 -1.37 16.27
CA PRO A 59 -0.54 -1.22 17.26
C PRO A 59 0.87 -1.30 16.67
N ALA A 60 1.02 -2.02 15.56
CA ALA A 60 2.24 -2.12 14.78
C ALA A 60 2.12 -1.45 13.39
N GLY A 61 1.15 -0.54 13.19
CA GLY A 61 0.95 0.25 11.99
C GLY A 61 2.02 1.34 11.80
N TRP A 62 1.85 2.17 10.78
CA TRP A 62 2.83 3.23 10.49
C TRP A 62 2.79 4.39 11.50
N LEU A 63 1.64 4.67 12.10
CA LEU A 63 1.52 5.70 13.14
C LEU A 63 2.22 5.30 14.46
N SER A 64 2.51 4.03 14.66
CA SER A 64 3.26 3.55 15.82
C SER A 64 4.78 3.69 15.66
N LEU A 65 5.29 4.02 14.47
CA LEU A 65 6.72 4.08 14.19
C LEU A 65 7.35 5.32 14.85
N THR A 66 8.22 5.09 15.84
CA THR A 66 8.83 6.11 16.70
C THR A 66 10.35 6.20 16.59
N GLY A 67 11.01 5.27 15.87
CA GLY A 67 12.45 5.29 15.72
C GLY A 67 12.96 4.47 14.54
N LEU A 68 14.07 4.93 14.00
CA LEU A 68 14.89 4.24 13.01
C LEU A 68 16.36 4.55 13.32
N GLU A 69 17.02 3.62 13.99
CA GLU A 69 18.37 3.83 14.53
C GLU A 69 19.38 2.99 13.74
N TRP A 70 20.25 3.66 12.98
CA TRP A 70 21.25 2.99 12.16
C TRP A 70 22.34 2.35 13.02
N LEU A 71 22.56 1.05 12.84
CA LEU A 71 23.59 0.30 13.56
C LEU A 71 24.97 0.64 13.03
N GLN A 72 25.93 0.76 13.95
CA GLN A 72 27.35 0.84 13.64
C GLN A 72 28.00 -0.55 13.80
N PRO A 73 29.07 -0.85 13.07
CA PRO A 73 29.83 -2.07 13.31
C PRO A 73 30.19 -2.25 14.79
N GLY A 74 30.10 -3.48 15.29
CA GLY A 74 30.28 -3.84 16.69
C GLY A 74 29.04 -3.63 17.54
N ASP A 75 29.22 -3.33 18.82
CA ASP A 75 28.16 -3.27 19.82
C ASP A 75 27.32 -1.99 19.71
N ASN A 76 26.01 -2.15 19.67
CA ASN A 76 25.01 -1.09 19.71
C ASN A 76 24.05 -1.38 20.89
N SER A 77 24.37 -0.86 22.07
CA SER A 77 23.48 -0.97 23.23
C SER A 77 22.20 -0.18 23.00
N PHE A 78 21.07 -0.71 23.46
CA PHE A 78 19.78 -0.05 23.31
C PHE A 78 18.93 -0.14 24.57
N GLY A 79 18.16 0.91 24.81
CA GLY A 79 17.31 1.07 25.97
C GLY A 79 16.96 2.54 26.23
N THR A 80 16.29 2.84 27.34
CA THR A 80 15.85 4.20 27.66
C THR A 80 16.87 5.01 28.47
N ALA A 81 17.96 4.40 28.96
CA ALA A 81 19.05 5.14 29.60
C ALA A 81 19.90 5.88 28.56
N THR A 82 20.38 7.05 28.91
CA THR A 82 21.13 7.96 28.01
C THR A 82 22.54 7.50 27.68
N ASP A 83 23.06 6.52 28.40
CA ASP A 83 24.37 5.88 28.15
C ASP A 83 24.29 4.76 27.07
N ASN A 84 23.10 4.39 26.60
CA ASN A 84 22.97 3.53 25.45
C ASN A 84 23.41 4.25 24.16
N LYS A 85 24.04 3.52 23.24
CA LYS A 85 24.29 4.03 21.89
C LYS A 85 22.99 4.35 21.15
N ILE A 86 21.97 3.52 21.36
CA ILE A 86 20.63 3.72 20.84
C ILE A 86 19.72 4.07 22.03
N HIS A 87 19.49 5.36 22.21
CA HIS A 87 18.60 5.87 23.23
C HIS A 87 17.16 5.88 22.70
N LEU A 88 16.32 5.03 23.31
CA LEU A 88 14.91 4.91 22.92
C LEU A 88 14.04 5.85 23.76
N ALA A 89 13.18 6.61 23.09
CA ALA A 89 12.16 7.38 23.77
C ALA A 89 11.04 6.47 24.30
N GLY A 90 10.39 6.86 25.40
CA GLY A 90 9.20 6.19 25.92
C GLY A 90 9.42 5.38 27.20
N ASN A 91 8.43 4.56 27.55
CA ASN A 91 8.39 3.78 28.79
C ASN A 91 9.02 2.40 28.58
N GLY A 92 10.33 2.35 28.60
CA GLY A 92 11.08 1.11 28.47
C GLY A 92 12.04 0.89 29.64
N THR A 93 12.78 -0.23 29.61
CA THR A 93 13.84 -0.55 30.57
C THR A 93 15.11 0.21 30.21
N ALA A 94 15.87 0.63 31.22
CA ALA A 94 17.11 1.39 31.07
C ALA A 94 18.06 0.76 30.05
N HIS A 95 18.33 -0.55 30.19
CA HIS A 95 19.20 -1.32 29.29
C HIS A 95 18.42 -2.58 28.86
N MET A 96 18.13 -2.69 27.57
CA MET A 96 17.33 -3.81 27.02
C MET A 96 18.19 -4.90 26.40
N GLY A 97 19.31 -4.50 25.77
CA GLY A 97 20.18 -5.41 25.08
C GLY A 97 21.30 -4.71 24.33
N ILE A 98 22.06 -5.51 23.60
CA ILE A 98 23.10 -5.06 22.68
C ILE A 98 22.86 -5.73 21.33
N LEU A 99 22.78 -4.95 20.27
CA LEU A 99 22.78 -5.45 18.90
C LEU A 99 24.22 -5.41 18.37
N HIS A 100 24.88 -6.57 18.31
CA HIS A 100 26.21 -6.69 17.77
C HIS A 100 26.14 -6.88 16.26
N LEU A 101 26.61 -5.88 15.51
CA LEU A 101 26.69 -5.96 14.05
C LEU A 101 28.09 -6.37 13.63
N GLU A 102 28.22 -7.55 13.04
CA GLU A 102 29.45 -8.05 12.47
C GLU A 102 29.22 -8.53 11.03
N ALA A 103 29.99 -7.98 10.10
CA ALA A 103 29.82 -8.20 8.67
C ALA A 103 28.35 -8.01 8.23
N ASN A 104 27.64 -9.09 7.93
CA ASN A 104 26.24 -9.08 7.46
C ASN A 104 25.28 -9.74 8.47
N SER A 105 25.68 -9.87 9.73
CA SER A 105 24.87 -10.49 10.77
C SER A 105 24.65 -9.57 11.95
N VAL A 106 23.49 -9.69 12.58
CA VAL A 106 23.16 -8.97 13.81
C VAL A 106 22.85 -10.00 14.89
N GLN A 107 23.59 -9.94 15.98
CA GLN A 107 23.39 -10.79 17.14
C GLN A 107 22.79 -9.98 18.29
N LEU A 108 21.75 -10.52 18.92
CA LEU A 108 21.23 -9.97 20.18
C LEU A 108 22.02 -10.55 21.35
N LEU A 109 22.60 -9.66 22.14
CA LEU A 109 23.39 -9.98 23.35
C LEU A 109 22.74 -9.34 24.58
N PRO A 110 22.91 -9.93 25.80
CA PRO A 110 22.41 -9.31 27.02
C PRO A 110 23.19 -8.05 27.39
N PRO A 111 22.56 -7.07 28.01
CA PRO A 111 23.28 -5.98 28.66
C PRO A 111 23.94 -6.48 29.95
N PRO A 112 24.81 -5.67 30.60
CA PRO A 112 25.29 -5.97 31.93
C PRO A 112 24.11 -6.26 32.88
N GLY A 113 24.16 -7.39 33.59
CA GLY A 113 23.08 -7.84 34.46
C GLY A 113 22.07 -8.78 33.83
N GLY A 114 22.17 -9.07 32.52
CA GLY A 114 21.29 -9.98 31.81
C GLY A 114 20.11 -9.31 31.10
N PHE A 115 19.35 -10.08 30.33
CA PHE A 115 18.15 -9.55 29.68
C PHE A 115 17.05 -9.21 30.69
N PRO A 116 16.29 -8.12 30.45
CA PRO A 116 15.07 -7.85 31.21
C PRO A 116 14.12 -9.04 31.16
N PRO A 117 13.47 -9.41 32.30
CA PRO A 117 12.64 -10.61 32.36
C PRO A 117 11.43 -10.57 31.42
N ASP A 118 10.97 -9.36 31.04
CA ASP A 118 9.83 -9.14 30.17
C ASP A 118 10.21 -8.95 28.69
N LEU A 119 11.51 -8.95 28.39
CA LEU A 119 11.96 -8.85 27.00
C LEU A 119 11.69 -10.16 26.26
N ARG A 120 11.02 -10.08 25.13
CA ARG A 120 10.69 -11.23 24.27
C ARG A 120 11.29 -11.06 22.89
N VAL A 121 11.61 -12.19 22.25
CA VAL A 121 11.95 -12.26 20.83
C VAL A 121 11.09 -13.36 20.21
N ALA A 122 10.27 -13.00 19.23
CA ALA A 122 9.26 -13.88 18.65
C ALA A 122 8.43 -14.60 19.74
N ASP A 123 7.93 -13.82 20.72
CA ASP A 123 7.11 -14.24 21.86
C ASP A 123 7.81 -15.13 22.90
N ALA A 124 9.05 -15.55 22.68
CA ALA A 124 9.85 -16.28 23.64
C ALA A 124 10.71 -15.35 24.51
N PRO A 125 11.09 -15.74 25.76
CA PRO A 125 12.07 -14.99 26.55
C PRO A 125 13.36 -14.72 25.78
N ALA A 126 13.87 -13.50 25.88
CA ALA A 126 15.08 -13.11 25.17
C ALA A 126 16.28 -13.94 25.58
N LYS A 127 17.09 -14.32 24.64
CA LYS A 127 18.38 -15.03 24.81
C LYS A 127 19.38 -14.53 23.78
N THR A 128 20.64 -14.82 24.00
CA THR A 128 21.69 -14.60 23.00
C THR A 128 21.35 -15.39 21.73
N GLN A 129 21.16 -14.69 20.62
CA GLN A 129 20.85 -15.32 19.33
C GLN A 129 21.15 -14.41 18.14
N LEU A 130 21.37 -15.02 16.98
CA LEU A 130 21.35 -14.30 15.70
C LEU A 130 19.92 -13.88 15.38
N LEU A 131 19.76 -12.66 14.86
CA LEU A 131 18.48 -12.15 14.40
C LEU A 131 18.39 -12.27 12.89
N THR A 132 17.28 -12.80 12.41
CA THR A 132 16.90 -12.62 11.00
C THR A 132 16.59 -11.13 10.78
N VAL A 133 17.08 -10.57 9.69
CA VAL A 133 16.94 -9.16 9.37
C VAL A 133 15.89 -8.99 8.29
N GLU A 134 14.90 -8.11 8.49
CA GLU A 134 13.94 -7.75 7.44
C GLU A 134 14.69 -7.07 6.29
N ALA A 135 14.78 -7.76 5.16
CA ALA A 135 15.21 -7.18 3.90
C ALA A 135 14.02 -6.54 3.16
N ASP A 136 14.28 -5.89 2.03
CA ASP A 136 13.23 -5.20 1.26
C ASP A 136 12.08 -6.13 0.85
N ASN A 137 12.37 -7.42 0.62
CA ASN A 137 11.41 -8.44 0.20
C ASN A 137 11.13 -9.52 1.26
N ASP A 138 11.73 -9.44 2.45
CA ASP A 138 11.54 -10.41 3.53
C ASP A 138 11.03 -9.70 4.78
N LYS A 139 9.79 -9.98 5.15
CA LYS A 139 9.10 -9.38 6.30
C LYS A 139 9.07 -10.30 7.53
N ASN A 140 9.92 -11.32 7.57
CA ASN A 140 9.92 -12.37 8.60
C ASN A 140 10.94 -12.11 9.74
N ALA A 141 11.40 -10.88 9.93
CA ALA A 141 12.28 -10.55 11.04
C ALA A 141 11.59 -10.85 12.39
N PRO A 142 12.26 -11.50 13.36
CA PRO A 142 11.70 -11.69 14.68
C PRO A 142 11.55 -10.34 15.38
N HIS A 143 10.38 -10.11 15.96
CA HIS A 143 10.10 -8.92 16.72
C HIS A 143 10.66 -9.03 18.14
N ILE A 144 11.35 -8.01 18.59
CA ILE A 144 11.81 -7.81 19.96
C ILE A 144 10.76 -6.94 20.65
N THR A 145 10.09 -7.46 21.68
CA THR A 145 8.99 -6.78 22.35
C THR A 145 9.24 -6.61 23.84
N ILE A 146 8.87 -5.44 24.37
CA ILE A 146 8.83 -5.15 25.80
C ILE A 146 7.81 -4.02 26.07
N GLY A 147 6.86 -4.24 26.98
CA GLY A 147 5.80 -3.28 27.24
C GLY A 147 5.02 -2.91 25.99
N THR A 148 5.05 -1.62 25.60
CA THR A 148 4.39 -1.10 24.39
C THR A 148 5.29 -1.07 23.16
N LEU A 149 6.59 -1.37 23.33
CA LEU A 149 7.58 -1.34 22.27
C LEU A 149 7.59 -2.64 21.48
N ASN A 150 7.70 -2.47 20.15
CA ASN A 150 7.85 -3.55 19.18
C ASN A 150 8.97 -3.15 18.22
N MET A 151 10.08 -3.86 18.27
CA MET A 151 11.30 -3.53 17.57
C MET A 151 11.74 -4.68 16.68
N TYR A 152 12.41 -4.37 15.58
CA TYR A 152 13.03 -5.37 14.71
C TYR A 152 14.15 -4.76 13.87
N VAL A 153 15.10 -5.59 13.45
CA VAL A 153 16.22 -5.13 12.64
C VAL A 153 15.82 -5.18 11.16
N ILE A 154 16.06 -4.08 10.47
CA ILE A 154 15.88 -3.99 9.03
C ILE A 154 17.23 -3.79 8.33
N ARG A 155 17.27 -4.20 7.04
CA ARG A 155 18.36 -3.86 6.14
C ARG A 155 17.84 -3.04 4.98
N ARG A 156 18.55 -1.97 4.64
CA ARG A 156 18.29 -1.14 3.46
C ARG A 156 19.60 -0.92 2.73
N ALA A 157 19.71 -1.49 1.54
CA ALA A 157 20.99 -1.63 0.82
C ALA A 157 22.03 -2.36 1.69
N ASP A 158 23.14 -1.71 2.03
CA ASP A 158 24.24 -2.20 2.87
C ASP A 158 24.12 -1.81 4.35
N LYS A 159 23.08 -1.05 4.73
CA LYS A 159 22.92 -0.51 6.09
C LYS A 159 21.88 -1.30 6.89
N TYR A 160 22.17 -1.46 8.18
CA TYR A 160 21.31 -2.10 9.16
C TYR A 160 20.75 -1.06 10.13
N ALA A 161 19.49 -1.20 10.52
CA ALA A 161 18.87 -0.31 11.49
C ALA A 161 17.92 -1.06 12.42
N LEU A 162 17.83 -0.61 13.66
CA LEU A 162 16.76 -0.97 14.57
C LEU A 162 15.54 -0.09 14.26
N ARG A 163 14.45 -0.71 13.82
CA ARG A 163 13.15 -0.05 13.68
C ARG A 163 12.37 -0.20 14.97
N VAL A 164 11.82 0.91 15.44
CA VAL A 164 11.14 0.98 16.73
C VAL A 164 9.70 1.43 16.51
N LYS A 165 8.75 0.66 16.99
CA LYS A 165 7.34 0.98 17.05
C LYS A 165 6.87 1.01 18.49
N ASP A 166 6.00 1.94 18.82
CA ASP A 166 5.33 2.04 20.13
C ASP A 166 3.82 2.09 19.92
N SER A 167 3.09 1.10 20.45
CA SER A 167 1.63 1.06 20.38
C SER A 167 0.95 2.23 21.13
N LYS A 168 1.71 3.03 21.90
CA LYS A 168 1.30 4.28 22.53
C LYS A 168 2.04 5.50 21.99
N SER A 169 2.52 5.44 20.75
CA SER A 169 3.23 6.56 20.14
C SER A 169 2.38 7.85 20.16
N PRO A 170 3.00 9.02 20.34
CA PRO A 170 2.27 10.30 20.29
C PRO A 170 1.50 10.49 18.97
N THR A 171 2.08 10.07 17.85
CA THR A 171 1.45 10.15 16.52
C THR A 171 0.19 9.31 16.43
N LEU A 172 0.22 8.08 16.99
CA LEU A 172 -0.95 7.20 17.01
C LEU A 172 -2.06 7.77 17.92
N VAL A 173 -1.68 8.30 19.09
CA VAL A 173 -2.64 8.87 20.07
C VAL A 173 -3.26 10.16 19.52
N ALA A 174 -2.48 10.98 18.81
CA ALA A 174 -2.93 12.26 18.24
C ALA A 174 -3.59 12.13 16.87
N PHE A 175 -3.83 10.91 16.37
CA PHE A 175 -4.44 10.72 15.07
C PHE A 175 -5.91 11.12 15.04
N HIS A 176 -6.28 12.04 14.17
CA HIS A 176 -7.64 12.59 14.03
C HIS A 176 -8.32 12.24 12.71
N GLY A 177 -7.79 11.26 11.97
CA GLY A 177 -8.29 10.87 10.68
C GLY A 177 -7.48 11.41 9.51
N LEU A 178 -7.93 11.10 8.30
CA LEU A 178 -7.32 11.50 7.04
C LEU A 178 -8.24 12.45 6.27
N ASN A 179 -7.64 13.38 5.57
CA ASN A 179 -8.33 14.29 4.67
C ASN A 179 -8.26 13.78 3.24
N TRP A 180 -9.41 13.70 2.57
CA TRP A 180 -9.53 13.22 1.21
C TRP A 180 -10.13 14.29 0.31
N TYR A 181 -9.83 14.21 -0.98
CA TYR A 181 -10.67 14.84 -1.99
C TYR A 181 -11.97 14.06 -2.15
N GLU A 182 -13.01 14.77 -2.63
CA GLU A 182 -14.25 14.09 -3.03
C GLU A 182 -13.97 13.09 -4.14
N PRO A 183 -14.61 11.91 -4.12
CA PRO A 183 -14.50 10.94 -5.20
C PRO A 183 -14.94 11.51 -6.53
N ASP A 184 -14.23 11.16 -7.60
CA ASP A 184 -14.60 11.56 -8.95
C ASP A 184 -14.28 10.41 -9.92
N ALA A 185 -15.33 9.87 -10.54
CA ALA A 185 -15.24 8.73 -11.45
C ALA A 185 -14.34 9.00 -12.67
N LYS A 186 -14.14 10.25 -13.09
CA LYS A 186 -13.22 10.60 -14.18
C LYS A 186 -11.78 10.22 -13.89
N TYR A 187 -11.40 10.08 -12.61
CA TYR A 187 -10.07 9.64 -12.16
C TYR A 187 -9.96 8.12 -11.95
N ARG A 188 -11.03 7.35 -12.22
CA ARG A 188 -10.98 5.89 -12.34
C ARG A 188 -10.74 5.53 -13.80
N ILE A 189 -9.50 5.53 -14.20
CA ILE A 189 -9.07 5.53 -15.59
C ILE A 189 -8.75 4.11 -16.07
N LYS A 190 -9.31 3.73 -17.21
CA LYS A 190 -8.92 2.54 -17.94
C LYS A 190 -7.68 2.85 -18.77
N ALA A 191 -6.53 2.40 -18.30
CA ALA A 191 -5.24 2.60 -18.94
C ALA A 191 -4.91 1.42 -19.86
N LYS A 192 -4.21 1.69 -20.96
CA LYS A 192 -3.58 0.68 -21.81
C LYS A 192 -2.32 0.18 -21.12
N TRP A 193 -2.21 -1.13 -20.93
CA TRP A 193 -0.99 -1.78 -20.46
C TRP A 193 -0.08 -2.14 -21.62
N ILE A 194 1.17 -1.69 -21.57
CA ILE A 194 2.21 -1.97 -22.56
C ILE A 194 3.37 -2.65 -21.83
N PRO A 195 3.55 -3.96 -21.98
CA PRO A 195 4.63 -4.69 -21.31
C PRO A 195 5.99 -4.33 -21.87
N TYR A 196 7.02 -4.45 -21.04
CA TYR A 196 8.41 -4.44 -21.46
C TYR A 196 8.93 -5.87 -21.61
N ASN A 197 9.60 -6.14 -22.70
CA ASN A 197 10.21 -7.46 -22.94
C ASN A 197 11.66 -7.28 -23.42
N PRO A 198 12.68 -7.55 -22.58
CA PRO A 198 12.57 -7.94 -21.18
C PRO A 198 12.07 -6.79 -20.29
N PRO A 199 11.62 -7.05 -19.03
CA PRO A 199 11.32 -6.03 -18.04
C PRO A 199 12.51 -5.08 -17.83
N LYS A 200 12.23 -3.80 -17.61
CA LYS A 200 13.25 -2.81 -17.24
C LYS A 200 13.60 -2.94 -15.75
N SER A 201 14.71 -2.34 -15.37
CA SER A 201 15.05 -2.08 -13.97
C SER A 201 15.07 -0.58 -13.72
N VAL A 202 14.54 -0.15 -12.60
CA VAL A 202 14.63 1.24 -12.14
C VAL A 202 15.33 1.30 -10.80
N THR A 203 16.27 2.24 -10.66
CA THR A 203 16.87 2.55 -9.35
C THR A 203 16.01 3.59 -8.65
N LEU A 204 15.49 3.24 -7.49
CA LEU A 204 14.70 4.11 -6.63
C LEU A 204 15.59 4.69 -5.54
N ALA A 205 15.58 6.00 -5.38
CA ALA A 205 16.12 6.66 -4.21
C ALA A 205 15.08 6.67 -3.09
N THR A 206 15.51 6.66 -1.83
CA THR A 206 14.64 6.75 -0.66
C THR A 206 14.85 8.06 0.10
N LEU A 207 13.89 8.43 0.92
CA LEU A 207 14.04 9.58 1.84
C LEU A 207 15.14 9.37 2.90
N ALA A 208 15.52 8.13 3.17
CA ALA A 208 16.62 7.79 4.07
C ALA A 208 18.00 7.90 3.41
N GLY A 209 18.09 8.35 2.15
CA GLY A 209 19.35 8.50 1.41
C GLY A 209 19.97 7.18 0.93
N THR A 210 19.19 6.11 0.88
CA THR A 210 19.58 4.83 0.27
C THR A 210 18.98 4.69 -1.12
N THR A 211 19.51 3.74 -1.91
CA THR A 211 18.98 3.39 -3.21
C THR A 211 18.81 1.88 -3.31
N TYR A 212 17.84 1.45 -4.11
CA TYR A 212 17.66 0.04 -4.45
C TYR A 212 17.03 -0.08 -5.84
N SER A 213 17.19 -1.24 -6.49
CA SER A 213 16.68 -1.47 -7.83
C SER A 213 15.46 -2.37 -7.79
N GLN A 214 14.46 -2.04 -8.63
CA GLN A 214 13.23 -2.80 -8.75
C GLN A 214 12.88 -3.07 -10.22
N PRO A 215 12.26 -4.22 -10.52
CA PRO A 215 11.78 -4.51 -11.85
C PRO A 215 10.57 -3.66 -12.21
N VAL A 216 10.54 -3.18 -13.46
CA VAL A 216 9.44 -2.46 -14.08
C VAL A 216 8.91 -3.31 -15.22
N PRO A 217 7.77 -4.00 -15.02
CA PRO A 217 7.27 -4.97 -16.03
C PRO A 217 6.65 -4.33 -17.25
N GLY A 218 6.30 -3.05 -17.21
CA GLY A 218 5.65 -2.35 -18.30
C GLY A 218 5.26 -0.93 -17.93
N VAL A 219 4.43 -0.33 -18.77
CA VAL A 219 3.92 1.03 -18.59
C VAL A 219 2.41 1.07 -18.77
N ALA A 220 1.74 1.80 -17.88
CA ALA A 220 0.32 2.16 -17.99
C ALA A 220 0.22 3.49 -18.77
N GLU A 221 -0.36 3.47 -19.96
CA GLU A 221 -0.62 4.65 -20.80
C GLU A 221 -2.10 5.01 -20.71
N PHE A 222 -2.39 6.28 -20.43
CA PHE A 222 -3.77 6.76 -20.25
C PHE A 222 -3.94 8.19 -20.75
N VAL A 223 -5.18 8.55 -21.04
CA VAL A 223 -5.56 9.91 -21.44
C VAL A 223 -6.30 10.57 -20.28
N LEU A 224 -5.89 11.77 -19.92
CA LEU A 224 -6.56 12.61 -18.96
C LEU A 224 -6.55 14.06 -19.47
N GLU A 225 -7.70 14.73 -19.47
CA GLU A 225 -7.87 16.11 -19.99
C GLU A 225 -7.31 16.28 -21.42
N GLY A 226 -7.53 15.28 -22.27
CA GLY A 226 -7.09 15.29 -23.68
C GLY A 226 -5.59 15.09 -23.91
N LYS A 227 -4.81 14.83 -22.86
CA LYS A 227 -3.37 14.57 -22.95
C LYS A 227 -3.04 13.14 -22.57
N THR A 228 -2.06 12.56 -23.23
CA THR A 228 -1.56 11.23 -22.92
C THR A 228 -0.48 11.30 -21.85
N TYR A 229 -0.64 10.47 -20.81
CA TYR A 229 0.31 10.29 -19.71
C TYR A 229 0.75 8.83 -19.63
N ARG A 230 1.88 8.61 -18.99
CA ARG A 230 2.45 7.29 -18.74
C ARG A 230 2.92 7.19 -17.32
N LEU A 231 2.68 6.02 -16.67
CA LEU A 231 3.19 5.68 -15.36
C LEU A 231 3.80 4.29 -15.40
N GLU A 232 4.99 4.16 -14.87
CA GLU A 232 5.72 2.90 -14.74
C GLU A 232 5.61 2.39 -13.30
N PRO A 233 4.93 1.26 -13.04
CA PRO A 233 4.92 0.64 -11.72
C PRO A 233 6.20 -0.16 -11.49
N VAL A 234 6.51 -0.41 -10.23
CA VAL A 234 7.41 -1.47 -9.83
C VAL A 234 6.62 -2.71 -9.41
N HIS A 235 7.23 -3.87 -9.55
CA HIS A 235 6.71 -5.14 -9.07
C HIS A 235 7.71 -5.69 -8.06
N GLU A 236 7.59 -5.22 -6.82
CA GLU A 236 8.57 -5.46 -5.75
C GLU A 236 8.68 -6.94 -5.38
N ASP A 237 7.56 -7.65 -5.39
CA ASP A 237 7.47 -9.08 -5.14
C ASP A 237 6.73 -9.74 -6.31
N PRO A 238 7.37 -10.63 -7.09
CA PRO A 238 6.72 -11.36 -8.18
C PRO A 238 5.49 -12.17 -7.75
N ALA A 239 5.38 -12.54 -6.48
CA ALA A 239 4.22 -13.24 -5.93
C ALA A 239 3.09 -12.27 -5.49
N ALA A 240 3.37 -10.96 -5.39
CA ALA A 240 2.36 -9.98 -5.02
C ALA A 240 1.29 -9.84 -6.13
N PRO A 241 0.00 -9.81 -5.78
CA PRO A 241 -1.09 -9.68 -6.75
C PRO A 241 -1.32 -8.24 -7.20
N GLN A 242 -0.36 -7.35 -6.95
CA GLN A 242 -0.50 -5.91 -7.16
C GLN A 242 0.75 -5.29 -7.79
N LEU A 243 0.51 -4.25 -8.60
CA LEU A 243 1.56 -3.35 -9.08
C LEU A 243 1.60 -2.11 -8.19
N PHE A 244 2.80 -1.60 -7.93
CA PHE A 244 3.04 -0.46 -7.07
C PHE A 244 3.53 0.75 -7.88
N PHE A 245 2.75 1.82 -7.88
CA PHE A 245 3.08 3.09 -8.51
C PHE A 245 3.51 4.12 -7.46
N ILE A 246 4.71 4.67 -7.65
CA ILE A 246 5.24 5.78 -6.88
C ILE A 246 5.22 6.98 -7.80
N LEU A 247 4.38 7.97 -7.51
CA LEU A 247 4.22 9.12 -8.41
C LEU A 247 4.18 10.45 -7.66
N ARG A 248 4.35 11.51 -8.42
CA ARG A 248 4.21 12.90 -7.97
C ARG A 248 3.52 13.70 -9.06
N ASP A 249 2.65 14.59 -8.66
CA ASP A 249 1.96 15.55 -9.53
C ASP A 249 2.09 16.97 -9.00
N THR A 250 1.54 17.98 -9.69
CA THR A 250 1.74 19.37 -9.31
C THR A 250 1.01 19.78 -8.03
N THR A 251 0.02 19.01 -7.54
CA THR A 251 -0.65 19.27 -6.26
C THR A 251 0.28 19.05 -5.06
N SER A 252 1.41 18.37 -5.24
CA SER A 252 2.43 18.18 -4.20
C SER A 252 3.05 19.50 -3.70
N ALA A 253 2.93 20.58 -4.48
CA ALA A 253 3.37 21.91 -4.06
C ALA A 253 2.40 22.56 -3.05
N THR A 254 1.13 22.13 -3.02
CA THR A 254 0.06 22.83 -2.28
C THR A 254 -0.75 21.95 -1.35
N THR A 255 -1.37 20.89 -1.84
CA THR A 255 -2.46 20.18 -1.14
C THR A 255 -2.20 18.70 -0.87
N THR A 256 -1.26 18.07 -1.58
CA THR A 256 -0.87 16.67 -1.34
C THR A 256 0.52 16.58 -0.76
N TYR A 257 0.95 15.38 -0.35
CA TYR A 257 2.25 15.22 0.27
C TYR A 257 3.39 15.54 -0.71
N LYS A 258 4.34 16.36 -0.23
CA LYS A 258 5.38 16.97 -1.08
C LYS A 258 6.33 16.00 -1.77
N ALA A 259 6.59 14.84 -1.17
CA ALA A 259 7.59 13.91 -1.69
C ALA A 259 7.02 13.01 -2.80
N CYS A 260 5.91 12.36 -2.55
CA CYS A 260 5.26 11.42 -3.47
C CYS A 260 3.87 11.01 -2.99
N ARG A 261 3.18 10.24 -3.83
CA ARG A 261 1.93 9.56 -3.53
C ARG A 261 2.06 8.11 -4.02
N PHE A 262 1.41 7.20 -3.33
CA PHE A 262 1.41 5.78 -3.65
C PHE A 262 0.08 5.37 -4.26
N LEU A 263 0.13 4.43 -5.20
CA LEU A 263 -1.04 3.77 -5.75
C LEU A 263 -0.73 2.29 -5.97
N TYR A 264 -1.60 1.45 -5.45
CA TYR A 264 -1.57 0.01 -5.70
C TYR A 264 -2.71 -0.36 -6.63
N THR A 265 -2.43 -1.19 -7.62
CA THR A 265 -3.42 -1.68 -8.59
C THR A 265 -3.38 -3.18 -8.67
N VAL A 266 -4.51 -3.80 -9.03
CA VAL A 266 -4.50 -5.20 -9.46
C VAL A 266 -3.67 -5.36 -10.75
N MET A 267 -3.33 -6.59 -11.10
CA MET A 267 -2.61 -6.90 -12.32
C MET A 267 -3.39 -6.50 -13.59
N PRO A 268 -2.69 -6.22 -14.71
CA PRO A 268 -3.35 -6.03 -16.00
C PRO A 268 -4.19 -7.24 -16.41
N SER A 269 -5.21 -7.01 -17.23
CA SER A 269 -6.20 -8.02 -17.62
C SER A 269 -5.61 -9.31 -18.22
N ASN A 270 -4.45 -9.21 -18.87
CA ASN A 270 -3.75 -10.35 -19.51
C ASN A 270 -2.42 -10.70 -18.81
N GLY A 271 -2.24 -10.25 -17.54
CA GLY A 271 -0.98 -10.34 -16.83
C GLY A 271 0.04 -9.28 -17.26
N VAL A 272 1.19 -9.28 -16.60
CA VAL A 272 2.21 -8.23 -16.83
C VAL A 272 2.99 -8.40 -18.14
N ASP A 273 3.05 -9.60 -18.67
CA ASP A 273 3.88 -9.95 -19.84
C ASP A 273 3.17 -9.73 -21.19
N LYS A 274 1.89 -9.40 -21.19
CA LYS A 274 1.08 -9.23 -22.40
C LYS A 274 0.37 -7.86 -22.41
N PRO A 275 0.15 -7.28 -23.60
CA PRO A 275 -0.71 -6.11 -23.74
C PRO A 275 -2.10 -6.38 -23.17
N GLY A 276 -2.64 -5.38 -22.51
CA GLY A 276 -3.95 -5.49 -21.84
C GLY A 276 -4.46 -4.15 -21.36
N GLU A 277 -5.35 -4.21 -20.38
CA GLU A 277 -5.93 -3.05 -19.74
C GLU A 277 -5.64 -3.09 -18.25
N LEU A 278 -5.48 -1.92 -17.65
CA LEU A 278 -5.24 -1.71 -16.23
C LEU A 278 -6.16 -0.61 -15.72
N ILE A 279 -6.80 -0.82 -14.59
CA ILE A 279 -7.57 0.25 -13.94
C ILE A 279 -6.64 1.04 -13.01
N LEU A 280 -6.41 2.29 -13.36
CA LEU A 280 -5.77 3.29 -12.51
C LEU A 280 -6.88 4.05 -11.77
N ASP A 281 -7.23 3.61 -10.57
CA ASP A 281 -8.16 4.34 -9.72
C ASP A 281 -7.40 5.36 -8.87
N LEU A 282 -7.19 6.56 -9.44
CA LEU A 282 -6.45 7.64 -8.78
C LEU A 282 -7.19 8.17 -7.53
N ASN A 283 -8.46 7.81 -7.32
CA ASN A 283 -9.18 8.08 -6.06
C ASN A 283 -8.57 7.34 -4.86
N ARG A 284 -7.75 6.32 -5.14
CA ARG A 284 -6.99 5.53 -4.16
C ARG A 284 -5.53 5.98 -4.01
N LEU A 285 -5.17 7.16 -4.53
CA LEU A 285 -3.88 7.76 -4.24
C LEU A 285 -3.78 8.05 -2.74
N GLU A 286 -2.76 7.50 -2.10
CA GLU A 286 -2.55 7.60 -0.65
C GLU A 286 -1.21 8.24 -0.31
N ASN A 287 -1.10 8.75 0.90
CA ASN A 287 0.16 9.23 1.43
C ASN A 287 1.10 8.05 1.74
N PRO A 288 2.40 8.16 1.42
CA PRO A 288 3.38 7.20 1.87
C PRO A 288 3.58 7.28 3.39
N PRO A 289 4.08 6.22 4.04
CA PRO A 289 4.36 6.22 5.49
C PRO A 289 5.16 7.42 6.00
N CYS A 290 6.05 7.97 5.18
CA CYS A 290 6.87 9.15 5.52
C CYS A 290 6.06 10.47 5.59
N ALA A 291 4.80 10.47 5.22
CA ALA A 291 3.90 11.59 5.48
C ALA A 291 3.44 11.64 6.94
N TYR A 292 3.49 10.49 7.64
CA TYR A 292 3.01 10.34 9.01
C TYR A 292 4.15 10.32 10.03
N THR A 293 5.34 9.85 9.64
CA THR A 293 6.50 9.70 10.52
C THR A 293 7.81 9.96 9.79
N PRO A 294 8.80 10.63 10.42
CA PRO A 294 10.12 10.85 9.81
C PRO A 294 10.98 9.57 9.75
N PHE A 295 10.56 8.49 10.40
CA PHE A 295 11.33 7.25 10.52
C PHE A 295 11.07 6.23 9.40
N ALA A 296 10.24 6.59 8.41
CA ALA A 296 9.98 5.73 7.26
C ALA A 296 11.02 5.94 6.14
N THR A 297 11.36 4.85 5.45
CA THR A 297 12.35 4.83 4.36
C THR A 297 11.68 4.79 2.98
N CYS A 298 10.65 5.62 2.76
CA CYS A 298 9.84 5.57 1.55
C CYS A 298 10.64 5.85 0.27
N PRO A 299 10.35 5.13 -0.83
CA PRO A 299 10.92 5.43 -2.13
C PRO A 299 10.37 6.75 -2.69
N LEU A 300 11.21 7.42 -3.47
CA LEU A 300 10.87 8.63 -4.20
C LEU A 300 10.43 8.29 -5.63
N PRO A 301 9.54 9.09 -6.24
CA PRO A 301 9.08 8.84 -7.60
C PRO A 301 10.23 9.00 -8.60
N PRO A 302 10.42 8.00 -9.47
CA PRO A 302 11.38 8.12 -10.55
C PRO A 302 10.96 9.25 -11.51
N PRO A 303 11.89 9.82 -12.30
CA PRO A 303 11.60 10.98 -13.13
C PRO A 303 10.38 10.83 -14.04
N GLN A 304 10.18 9.67 -14.64
CA GLN A 304 9.08 9.37 -15.55
C GLN A 304 7.69 9.33 -14.89
N ASN A 305 7.65 9.18 -13.56
CA ASN A 305 6.42 9.19 -12.76
C ASN A 305 6.13 10.55 -12.12
N ARG A 306 6.84 11.59 -12.53
CA ARG A 306 6.57 12.97 -12.13
C ARG A 306 5.69 13.65 -13.17
N LEU A 307 4.39 13.68 -12.89
CA LEU A 307 3.40 14.17 -13.84
C LEU A 307 3.26 15.70 -13.80
N ALA A 308 3.32 16.33 -14.97
CA ALA A 308 3.11 17.78 -15.12
C ALA A 308 1.61 18.13 -15.25
N ILE A 309 0.80 17.58 -14.35
CA ILE A 309 -0.64 17.83 -14.24
C ILE A 309 -1.02 17.91 -12.75
N ALA A 310 -2.08 18.63 -12.42
CA ALA A 310 -2.68 18.57 -11.09
C ALA A 310 -3.64 17.37 -10.99
N LEU A 311 -3.48 16.58 -9.95
CA LEU A 311 -4.38 15.48 -9.60
C LEU A 311 -5.04 15.76 -8.25
N PRO A 312 -6.07 16.67 -8.20
CA PRO A 312 -6.78 16.98 -6.96
C PRO A 312 -7.75 15.85 -6.60
N ILE A 313 -7.21 14.69 -6.34
CA ILE A 313 -7.91 13.45 -6.06
C ILE A 313 -7.12 12.58 -5.08
N GLY A 314 -7.78 11.65 -4.37
CA GLY A 314 -7.17 10.78 -3.39
C GLY A 314 -6.92 11.47 -2.05
N GLU A 315 -5.89 11.07 -1.33
CA GLU A 315 -5.55 11.60 -0.01
C GLU A 315 -4.82 12.94 -0.10
N LYS A 316 -5.22 13.90 0.76
CA LYS A 316 -4.53 15.17 0.96
C LYS A 316 -3.35 15.00 1.92
N ARG A 317 -2.46 16.00 2.02
CA ARG A 317 -1.35 15.93 2.99
C ARG A 317 -1.89 15.76 4.42
N TYR A 318 -1.19 15.00 5.23
CA TYR A 318 -1.58 14.69 6.61
C TYR A 318 -1.36 15.87 7.55
N HIS A 319 -0.24 16.60 7.41
CA HIS A 319 0.07 17.83 8.16
C HIS A 319 0.19 19.02 7.20
N GLU A 320 -0.20 20.20 7.65
CA GLU A 320 0.00 21.45 6.93
C GLU A 320 1.46 21.92 6.92
#